data_45cfcf22fca02566d2b14d5614a24773
#
_entry.id   45cfcf22fca02566d2b14d5614a24773
#
_cell.length_a   1.000
_cell.length_b   1.000
_cell.length_c   1.000
_cell.angle_alpha   90.00
_cell.angle_beta   90.00
_cell.angle_gamma   90.00
#
_symmetry.space_group_name_H-M   'P 1'
#
loop_
_entity.id
_entity.type
_entity.pdbx_description
1 polymer ?
#
loop_
_entity_poly.entity_id
_entity_poly.type
_entity_poly.pdbx_seq_one_letter_code
_entity_poly.pdbx_strand_id
1 'polypeptide(L)'
;MKASSPQPEKLSNFELADQHETVRSYRFPKAKVTVMTMADHKGSDQLPPWIQALRDRYKDLIDIDGVADVSMIPKLFHSTFRKAFRKRIAYSVMLDWDGAVVKQFGHEKGVANIYVIDRGGRIVKRLKGPIRESARRALFEAVDGALKAPAP
;
A
#
# COMPACT_ATOMS: atom_id res chain seq x y z
N MET A 1 9.02 -5.80 -31.44
CA MET A 1 8.41 -4.71 -30.80
C MET A 1 8.55 -4.85 -29.30
N LYS A 2 8.80 -3.86 -28.68
CA LYS A 2 8.92 -3.97 -27.29
C LYS A 2 7.96 -3.03 -26.61
N ALA A 3 7.55 -3.41 -25.48
CA ALA A 3 6.67 -2.57 -24.71
C ALA A 3 7.41 -1.30 -24.35
N SER A 4 6.75 -0.19 -24.44
CA SER A 4 7.29 1.05 -23.93
C SER A 4 7.46 0.94 -22.42
N SER A 5 8.36 1.71 -21.87
CA SER A 5 8.47 1.83 -20.44
C SER A 5 7.15 2.34 -19.89
N PRO A 6 6.65 1.72 -18.83
CA PRO A 6 5.39 2.20 -18.27
C PRO A 6 5.57 3.62 -17.74
N GLN A 7 4.61 4.47 -18.07
CA GLN A 7 4.52 5.78 -17.47
C GLN A 7 4.16 5.61 -16.00
N PRO A 8 4.58 6.55 -15.13
CA PRO A 8 4.07 6.55 -13.77
C PRO A 8 2.55 6.57 -13.81
N GLU A 9 1.97 5.53 -13.25
CA GLU A 9 0.54 5.36 -13.29
C GLU A 9 -0.13 6.29 -12.30
N LYS A 10 -1.10 7.07 -12.79
CA LYS A 10 -1.87 7.94 -11.91
C LYS A 10 -3.06 7.17 -11.38
N LEU A 11 -3.20 7.15 -10.07
CA LEU A 11 -4.27 6.44 -9.41
C LEU A 11 -5.58 7.21 -9.50
N SER A 12 -6.68 6.50 -9.66
CA SER A 12 -8.00 7.06 -9.44
C SER A 12 -8.23 7.21 -7.94
N ASN A 13 -9.05 8.18 -7.56
CA ASN A 13 -9.48 8.29 -6.18
C ASN A 13 -10.24 7.02 -5.79
N PHE A 14 -10.07 6.60 -4.54
CA PHE A 14 -10.79 5.43 -4.05
C PHE A 14 -11.05 5.57 -2.56
N GLU A 15 -11.93 4.72 -2.04
CA GLU A 15 -12.13 4.62 -0.60
C GLU A 15 -12.43 3.18 -0.23
N LEU A 16 -11.99 2.81 0.97
CA LEU A 16 -12.19 1.48 1.53
C LEU A 16 -12.38 1.62 3.04
N ALA A 17 -13.20 0.76 3.61
CA ALA A 17 -13.33 0.68 5.06
C ALA A 17 -12.21 -0.18 5.63
N ASP A 18 -11.71 0.20 6.79
CA ASP A 18 -10.71 -0.60 7.50
C ASP A 18 -11.39 -1.65 8.41
N GLN A 19 -10.58 -2.36 9.22
CA GLN A 19 -11.11 -3.40 10.11
C GLN A 19 -12.01 -2.85 11.22
N HIS A 20 -11.96 -1.56 11.45
CA HIS A 20 -12.84 -0.87 12.42
C HIS A 20 -14.07 -0.28 11.75
N GLU A 21 -14.27 -0.59 10.46
CA GLU A 21 -15.36 -0.06 9.63
C GLU A 21 -15.29 1.46 9.44
N THR A 22 -14.10 2.02 9.63
CA THR A 22 -13.86 3.43 9.32
C THR A 22 -13.49 3.54 7.86
N VAL A 23 -14.24 4.36 7.10
CA VAL A 23 -13.96 4.58 5.68
C VAL A 23 -12.77 5.49 5.55
N ARG A 24 -11.77 5.03 4.78
CA ARG A 24 -10.57 5.80 4.45
C ARG A 24 -10.64 6.20 3.00
N SER A 25 -10.49 7.50 2.75
CA SER A 25 -10.58 8.03 1.38
C SER A 25 -9.21 8.46 0.89
N TYR A 26 -8.91 8.07 -0.33
CA TYR A 26 -7.69 8.50 -1.02
C TYR A 26 -8.08 9.42 -2.15
N ARG A 27 -7.80 10.69 -1.98
CA ARG A 27 -8.08 11.73 -2.97
C ARG A 27 -6.79 12.48 -3.25
N PHE A 28 -6.49 12.63 -4.51
CA PHE A 28 -5.26 13.29 -4.93
C PHE A 28 -5.59 14.63 -5.57
N PRO A 29 -4.74 15.62 -5.41
CA PRO A 29 -3.44 15.59 -4.74
C PRO A 29 -3.55 15.53 -3.21
N LYS A 30 -2.51 15.02 -2.57
CA LYS A 30 -2.41 14.93 -1.12
C LYS A 30 -1.23 15.74 -0.62
N ALA A 31 -1.29 16.13 0.64
CA ALA A 31 -0.21 16.91 1.25
C ALA A 31 1.08 16.11 1.41
N LYS A 32 0.95 14.80 1.66
CA LYS A 32 2.11 13.94 1.93
C LYS A 32 2.29 12.90 0.85
N VAL A 33 3.54 12.50 0.67
CA VAL A 33 3.88 11.29 -0.08
C VAL A 33 3.33 10.09 0.68
N THR A 34 2.81 9.12 -0.03
CA THR A 34 2.26 7.90 0.57
C THR A 34 3.11 6.70 0.17
N VAL A 35 3.41 5.83 1.14
CA VAL A 35 3.89 4.49 0.83
C VAL A 35 2.74 3.54 1.17
N MET A 36 2.22 2.88 0.15
CA MET A 36 1.11 1.96 0.30
C MET A 36 1.64 0.53 0.31
N THR A 37 1.24 -0.24 1.30
CA THR A 37 1.58 -1.65 1.37
C THR A 37 0.35 -2.47 1.04
N MET A 38 0.53 -3.54 0.29
CA MET A 38 -0.57 -4.45 -0.04
C MET A 38 -0.11 -5.88 0.07
N ALA A 39 -0.95 -6.73 0.62
CA ALA A 39 -0.68 -8.15 0.68
C ALA A 39 -1.97 -8.91 0.92
N ASP A 40 -1.98 -10.16 0.45
CA ASP A 40 -2.94 -11.14 0.90
C ASP A 40 -2.41 -11.76 2.20
N HIS A 41 -3.14 -12.75 2.71
CA HIS A 41 -2.73 -13.41 3.95
C HIS A 41 -1.32 -13.97 3.86
N LYS A 42 -1.01 -14.63 2.75
CA LYS A 42 0.31 -15.26 2.58
C LYS A 42 1.43 -14.24 2.51
N GLY A 43 1.22 -13.13 1.84
CA GLY A 43 2.25 -12.10 1.69
C GLY A 43 2.42 -11.21 2.90
N SER A 44 1.46 -11.22 3.83
CA SER A 44 1.45 -10.28 4.95
C SER A 44 2.64 -10.44 5.89
N ASP A 45 3.22 -11.63 5.98
CA ASP A 45 4.37 -11.88 6.84
C ASP A 45 5.61 -11.12 6.40
N GLN A 46 5.65 -10.70 5.15
CA GLN A 46 6.80 -9.97 4.61
C GLN A 46 6.73 -8.46 4.86
N LEU A 47 5.56 -7.96 5.31
CA LEU A 47 5.34 -6.52 5.45
C LEU A 47 6.06 -5.86 6.63
N PRO A 48 6.11 -6.45 7.83
CA PRO A 48 6.61 -5.72 9.00
C PRO A 48 7.99 -5.08 8.83
N PRO A 49 9.00 -5.74 8.23
CA PRO A 49 10.30 -5.09 8.08
C PRO A 49 10.26 -3.87 7.14
N TRP A 50 9.41 -3.89 6.12
CA TRP A 50 9.23 -2.72 5.24
C TRP A 50 8.64 -1.54 6.03
N ILE A 51 7.59 -1.82 6.80
CA ILE A 51 6.91 -0.78 7.57
C ILE A 51 7.85 -0.21 8.63
N GLN A 52 8.61 -1.06 9.29
CA GLN A 52 9.54 -0.62 10.32
C GLN A 52 10.63 0.28 9.74
N ALA A 53 11.20 -0.10 8.60
CA ALA A 53 12.22 0.70 7.94
C ALA A 53 11.71 2.09 7.58
N LEU A 54 10.47 2.16 7.08
CA LEU A 54 9.86 3.42 6.70
C LEU A 54 9.58 4.29 7.93
N ARG A 55 9.05 3.71 8.99
CA ARG A 55 8.75 4.46 10.22
C ARG A 55 10.01 5.00 10.86
N ASP A 56 11.05 4.21 10.91
CA ASP A 56 12.30 4.62 11.53
C ASP A 56 12.92 5.81 10.80
N ARG A 57 12.82 5.81 9.47
CA ARG A 57 13.48 6.84 8.67
C ARG A 57 12.63 8.10 8.50
N TYR A 58 11.34 7.94 8.23
CA TYR A 58 10.52 9.08 7.78
C TYR A 58 9.56 9.61 8.82
N LYS A 59 9.20 8.79 9.81
CA LYS A 59 8.27 9.21 10.87
C LYS A 59 7.01 9.85 10.27
N ASP A 60 6.73 11.10 10.59
CA ASP A 60 5.52 11.79 10.15
C ASP A 60 5.63 12.47 8.80
N LEU A 61 6.78 12.37 8.14
CA LEU A 61 6.98 13.03 6.85
C LEU A 61 6.15 12.43 5.74
N ILE A 62 5.78 11.18 5.87
CA ILE A 62 5.01 10.46 4.86
C ILE A 62 3.83 9.74 5.52
N ASP A 63 2.85 9.38 4.69
CA ASP A 63 1.80 8.47 5.12
C ASP A 63 2.22 7.04 4.78
N ILE A 64 2.06 6.13 5.74
CA ILE A 64 2.31 4.70 5.53
C ILE A 64 0.98 4.01 5.76
N ASP A 65 0.39 3.49 4.70
CA ASP A 65 -0.94 2.89 4.76
C ASP A 65 -0.93 1.50 4.16
N GLY A 66 -1.92 0.70 4.54
CA GLY A 66 -1.99 -0.67 4.09
C GLY A 66 -3.37 -1.05 3.57
N VAL A 67 -3.39 -1.92 2.58
CA VAL A 67 -4.60 -2.54 2.06
C VAL A 67 -4.39 -4.06 2.11
N ALA A 68 -5.30 -4.74 2.76
CA ALA A 68 -5.30 -6.21 2.78
C ALA A 68 -6.19 -6.71 1.65
N ASP A 69 -5.65 -7.59 0.83
CA ASP A 69 -6.43 -8.29 -0.19
C ASP A 69 -7.20 -9.40 0.50
N VAL A 70 -8.47 -9.17 0.73
CA VAL A 70 -9.35 -10.14 1.38
C VAL A 70 -10.42 -10.66 0.42
N SER A 71 -10.16 -10.52 -0.89
CA SER A 71 -11.12 -10.89 -1.92
C SER A 71 -11.39 -12.40 -1.97
N MET A 72 -10.48 -13.22 -1.43
CA MET A 72 -10.67 -14.65 -1.37
C MET A 72 -11.59 -15.11 -0.25
N ILE A 73 -11.97 -14.22 0.66
CA ILE A 73 -12.81 -14.59 1.80
C ILE A 73 -14.27 -14.49 1.39
N PRO A 74 -15.04 -15.58 1.50
CA PRO A 74 -16.46 -15.53 1.14
C PRO A 74 -17.21 -14.51 1.99
N LYS A 75 -18.21 -13.89 1.40
CA LYS A 75 -19.00 -12.84 2.04
C LYS A 75 -19.55 -13.28 3.40
N LEU A 76 -19.95 -14.54 3.50
CA LEU A 76 -20.49 -15.11 4.74
C LEU A 76 -19.53 -14.95 5.91
N PHE A 77 -18.22 -14.91 5.65
CA PHE A 77 -17.21 -14.87 6.70
C PHE A 77 -16.60 -13.47 6.89
N HIS A 78 -17.10 -12.46 6.21
CA HIS A 78 -16.51 -11.11 6.30
C HIS A 78 -16.53 -10.57 7.73
N SER A 79 -17.66 -10.70 8.41
CA SER A 79 -17.80 -10.18 9.78
C SER A 79 -16.86 -10.91 10.75
N THR A 80 -16.79 -12.23 10.63
CA THR A 80 -15.91 -13.05 11.48
C THR A 80 -14.45 -12.69 11.25
N PHE A 81 -14.06 -12.57 9.99
CA PHE A 81 -12.70 -12.20 9.65
C PHE A 81 -12.35 -10.81 10.17
N ARG A 82 -13.25 -9.84 9.96
CA ARG A 82 -13.01 -8.47 10.41
C ARG A 82 -12.80 -8.38 11.91
N LYS A 83 -13.60 -9.12 12.67
CA LYS A 83 -13.45 -9.17 14.13
C LYS A 83 -12.11 -9.77 14.56
N ALA A 84 -11.70 -10.86 13.91
CA ALA A 84 -10.43 -11.50 14.21
C ALA A 84 -9.25 -10.59 13.82
N PHE A 85 -9.35 -9.93 12.67
CA PHE A 85 -8.33 -9.02 12.18
C PHE A 85 -8.15 -7.85 13.14
N ARG A 86 -9.28 -7.29 13.63
CA ARG A 86 -9.25 -6.18 14.56
C ARG A 86 -8.53 -6.52 15.87
N LYS A 87 -8.66 -7.76 16.33
CA LYS A 87 -7.96 -8.22 17.53
C LYS A 87 -6.45 -8.36 17.31
N ARG A 88 -6.03 -8.74 16.10
CA ARG A 88 -4.62 -8.99 15.79
C ARG A 88 -3.88 -7.74 15.41
N ILE A 89 -4.53 -6.82 14.74
CA ILE A 89 -3.88 -5.63 14.17
C ILE A 89 -4.63 -4.40 14.65
N ALA A 90 -3.97 -3.60 15.46
CA ALA A 90 -4.58 -2.42 16.07
C ALA A 90 -4.60 -1.23 15.10
N TYR A 91 -3.54 -1.05 14.30
CA TYR A 91 -3.49 0.07 13.38
C TYR A 91 -4.41 -0.17 12.19
N SER A 92 -4.89 0.91 11.59
CA SER A 92 -5.85 0.85 10.48
C SER A 92 -5.25 0.17 9.26
N VAL A 93 -5.93 -0.86 8.76
CA VAL A 93 -5.61 -1.49 7.48
C VAL A 93 -6.92 -1.58 6.70
N MET A 94 -6.92 -1.03 5.50
CA MET A 94 -8.09 -1.07 4.64
C MET A 94 -8.32 -2.50 4.14
N LEU A 95 -9.58 -2.90 4.08
CA LEU A 95 -9.94 -4.26 3.66
C LEU A 95 -10.61 -4.20 2.29
N ASP A 96 -9.98 -4.81 1.31
CA ASP A 96 -10.47 -4.79 -0.06
C ASP A 96 -11.21 -6.09 -0.36
N TRP A 97 -12.51 -6.09 -0.05
CA TRP A 97 -13.33 -7.29 -0.12
C TRP A 97 -13.60 -7.76 -1.55
N ASP A 98 -13.72 -6.84 -2.50
CA ASP A 98 -13.98 -7.21 -3.89
C ASP A 98 -12.71 -7.22 -4.76
N GLY A 99 -11.60 -6.79 -4.21
CA GLY A 99 -10.32 -6.82 -4.92
C GLY A 99 -10.13 -5.72 -5.94
N ALA A 100 -11.04 -4.76 -6.02
CA ALA A 100 -10.96 -3.73 -7.06
C ALA A 100 -9.75 -2.82 -6.89
N VAL A 101 -9.44 -2.43 -5.67
CA VAL A 101 -8.32 -1.54 -5.40
C VAL A 101 -6.99 -2.25 -5.61
N VAL A 102 -6.83 -3.46 -5.08
CA VAL A 102 -5.58 -4.20 -5.28
C VAL A 102 -5.35 -4.52 -6.75
N LYS A 103 -6.44 -4.72 -7.51
CA LYS A 103 -6.34 -4.93 -8.95
C LYS A 103 -5.87 -3.65 -9.65
N GLN A 104 -6.38 -2.50 -9.24
CA GLN A 104 -5.93 -1.22 -9.78
C GLN A 104 -4.42 -1.03 -9.61
N PHE A 105 -3.88 -1.46 -8.48
CA PHE A 105 -2.45 -1.38 -8.22
C PHE A 105 -1.66 -2.47 -8.93
N GLY A 106 -2.32 -3.53 -9.37
CA GLY A 106 -1.64 -4.66 -10.02
C GLY A 106 -0.79 -5.46 -9.06
N HIS A 107 -1.28 -5.67 -7.83
CA HIS A 107 -0.47 -6.36 -6.82
C HIS A 107 -0.26 -7.83 -7.18
N GLU A 108 0.83 -8.41 -6.70
CA GLU A 108 1.13 -9.81 -6.86
C GLU A 108 0.72 -10.57 -5.60
N LYS A 109 -0.02 -11.66 -5.76
CA LYS A 109 -0.45 -12.48 -4.63
C LYS A 109 0.71 -13.25 -4.05
N GLY A 110 0.63 -13.51 -2.76
CA GLY A 110 1.61 -14.34 -2.06
C GLY A 110 2.86 -13.64 -1.57
N VAL A 111 3.01 -12.36 -1.86
CA VAL A 111 4.17 -11.55 -1.45
C VAL A 111 3.71 -10.19 -0.96
N ALA A 112 4.60 -9.49 -0.28
CA ALA A 112 4.38 -8.09 0.04
C ALA A 112 4.52 -7.25 -1.23
N ASN A 113 3.66 -6.25 -1.37
CA ASN A 113 3.72 -5.27 -2.46
C ASN A 113 3.83 -3.89 -1.86
N ILE A 114 4.80 -3.12 -2.33
CA ILE A 114 5.11 -1.81 -1.79
C ILE A 114 5.06 -0.80 -2.93
N TYR A 115 4.31 0.28 -2.73
CA TYR A 115 4.15 1.32 -3.75
C TYR A 115 4.48 2.66 -3.16
N VAL A 116 5.35 3.40 -3.83
CA VAL A 116 5.62 4.79 -3.48
C VAL A 116 4.73 5.65 -4.37
N ILE A 117 3.89 6.47 -3.75
CA ILE A 117 2.91 7.31 -4.45
C ILE A 117 3.23 8.76 -4.14
N ASP A 118 3.46 9.55 -5.18
CA ASP A 118 3.76 10.96 -4.98
C ASP A 118 2.50 11.74 -4.59
N ARG A 119 2.66 13.02 -4.29
CA ARG A 119 1.55 13.85 -3.83
C ARG A 119 0.45 14.01 -4.87
N GLY A 120 0.78 13.85 -6.15
CA GLY A 120 -0.19 13.92 -7.23
C GLY A 120 -0.95 12.64 -7.48
N GLY A 121 -0.59 11.55 -6.80
CA GLY A 121 -1.26 10.26 -6.97
C GLY A 121 -0.62 9.37 -8.00
N ARG A 122 0.64 9.60 -8.37
CA ARG A 122 1.35 8.74 -9.32
C ARG A 122 2.15 7.72 -8.57
N ILE A 123 2.09 6.48 -9.03
CA ILE A 123 2.94 5.41 -8.52
C ILE A 123 4.31 5.59 -9.15
N VAL A 124 5.29 6.03 -8.36
CA VAL A 124 6.63 6.31 -8.86
C VAL A 124 7.60 5.16 -8.64
N LYS A 125 7.24 4.20 -7.80
CA LYS A 125 8.06 3.01 -7.57
C LYS A 125 7.20 1.85 -7.09
N ARG A 126 7.50 0.66 -7.60
CA ARG A 126 6.87 -0.60 -7.20
C ARG A 126 7.95 -1.55 -6.75
N LEU A 127 7.78 -2.13 -5.55
CA LEU A 127 8.68 -3.14 -5.01
C LEU A 127 7.84 -4.28 -4.47
N LYS A 128 8.40 -5.48 -4.42
CA LYS A 128 7.66 -6.63 -3.92
C LYS A 128 8.59 -7.66 -3.31
N GLY A 129 8.01 -8.52 -2.50
CA GLY A 129 8.71 -9.62 -1.86
C GLY A 129 9.30 -9.23 -0.51
N PRO A 130 10.15 -10.09 0.05
CA PRO A 130 10.81 -9.76 1.32
C PRO A 130 11.77 -8.61 1.13
N ILE A 131 11.92 -7.80 2.16
CA ILE A 131 12.84 -6.67 2.10
C ILE A 131 14.28 -7.15 2.03
N ARG A 132 15.02 -6.65 1.05
CA ARG A 132 16.44 -6.92 0.89
C ARG A 132 17.15 -5.58 0.89
N GLU A 133 18.46 -5.62 1.06
CA GLU A 133 19.27 -4.40 1.12
C GLU A 133 19.06 -3.52 -0.12
N SER A 134 19.11 -4.12 -1.30
CA SER A 134 18.95 -3.36 -2.55
C SER A 134 17.55 -2.79 -2.69
N ALA A 135 16.54 -3.56 -2.27
CA ALA A 135 15.15 -3.11 -2.33
C ALA A 135 14.89 -1.98 -1.33
N ARG A 136 15.46 -2.09 -0.13
CA ARG A 136 15.35 -1.03 0.87
C ARG A 136 15.97 0.26 0.38
N ARG A 137 17.14 0.17 -0.25
CA ARG A 137 17.81 1.34 -0.82
C ARG A 137 16.95 1.96 -1.92
N ALA A 138 16.40 1.13 -2.81
CA ALA A 138 15.54 1.61 -3.88
C ALA A 138 14.28 2.29 -3.32
N LEU A 139 13.72 1.75 -2.25
CA LEU A 139 12.56 2.34 -1.58
C LEU A 139 12.90 3.75 -1.07
N PHE A 140 14.01 3.87 -0.34
CA PHE A 140 14.40 5.15 0.23
C PHE A 140 14.71 6.18 -0.86
N GLU A 141 15.37 5.77 -1.94
CA GLU A 141 15.64 6.67 -3.06
C GLU A 141 14.35 7.19 -3.68
N ALA A 142 13.36 6.31 -3.85
CA ALA A 142 12.08 6.71 -4.43
C ALA A 142 11.31 7.67 -3.52
N VAL A 143 11.27 7.38 -2.23
CA VAL A 143 10.58 8.25 -1.26
C VAL A 143 11.27 9.60 -1.18
N ASP A 144 12.61 9.60 -1.07
CA ASP A 144 13.37 10.86 -1.00
C ASP A 144 13.14 11.70 -2.25
N GLY A 145 13.12 11.06 -3.42
CA GLY A 145 12.83 11.74 -4.68
C GLY A 145 11.44 12.35 -4.71
N ALA A 146 10.44 11.60 -4.25
CA ALA A 146 9.06 12.10 -4.20
C ALA A 146 8.91 13.26 -3.22
N LEU A 147 9.64 13.23 -2.09
CA LEU A 147 9.62 14.30 -1.11
C LEU A 147 10.23 15.59 -1.64
N LYS A 148 11.23 15.48 -2.52
CA LYS A 148 11.90 16.64 -3.12
C LYS A 148 11.14 17.24 -4.28
N ALA A 149 10.24 16.48 -4.89
CA ALA A 149 9.49 16.97 -6.05
C ALA A 149 8.57 18.12 -5.63
N PRO A 150 8.37 19.10 -6.52
CA PRO A 150 7.45 20.20 -6.19
C PRO A 150 6.05 19.67 -5.96
N ALA A 151 5.29 20.38 -5.12
CA ALA A 151 3.89 20.06 -4.88
C ALA A 151 3.11 20.21 -6.19
N PRO A 152 2.13 19.34 -6.44
CA PRO A 152 1.31 19.41 -7.65
C PRO A 152 0.42 20.64 -7.70
#